data_482bb12a0c86b2afb7cdfc8e3411c9d5
#
_entry.id   482bb12a0c86b2afb7cdfc8e3411c9d5
#
_cell.length_a   1.000
_cell.length_b   1.000
_cell.length_c   1.000
_cell.angle_alpha   90.00
_cell.angle_beta   90.00
_cell.angle_gamma   90.00
#
_symmetry.space_group_name_H-M   'P 1'
#
loop_
_entity.id
_entity.type
_entity.pdbx_description
1 polymer ?
#
loop_
_entity_poly.entity_id
_entity_poly.type
_entity_poly.pdbx_seq_one_letter_code
_entity_poly.pdbx_strand_id
1 'polypeptide(L)'
;MKNILLKIALVIVLLMFAAAFASCGNSNDPYAPPTGMISATDEKADFCLYVPDEWQIDYSTAAAGAYFSASDPSSVSVMAWDLEYTDTTIDDWWATNVDEVNVVFDNFTLESEENITLSEVYGKKYTYTASLGNFNYKIMQAACIKGSSVYLFTYTSIPENYDLHTEEVAQMLQHFIIK
;
A
#
# COMPACT_ATOMS: atom_id res chain seq x y z
N MET A 1 13.56 58.02 7.09
CA MET A 1 13.98 57.01 6.12
C MET A 1 14.11 55.62 6.72
N LYS A 2 14.72 55.41 7.90
CA LYS A 2 14.86 54.07 8.51
C LYS A 2 13.55 53.30 8.73
N ASN A 3 12.46 54.00 9.10
CA ASN A 3 11.16 53.36 9.42
C ASN A 3 10.35 52.97 8.19
N ILE A 4 10.65 53.53 7.01
CA ILE A 4 9.99 53.20 5.75
C ILE A 4 10.60 51.94 5.15
N LEU A 5 11.94 51.81 5.22
CA LEU A 5 12.67 50.60 4.79
C LEU A 5 12.30 49.39 5.62
N LEU A 6 12.09 49.55 6.93
CA LEU A 6 11.66 48.47 7.83
C LEU A 6 10.24 47.97 7.53
N LYS A 7 9.32 48.90 7.18
CA LYS A 7 7.95 48.57 6.79
C LYS A 7 7.88 47.86 5.43
N ILE A 8 8.71 48.29 4.48
CA ILE A 8 8.80 47.61 3.15
C ILE A 8 9.39 46.23 3.30
N ALA A 9 10.42 46.06 4.14
CA ALA A 9 10.98 44.74 4.40
C ALA A 9 9.99 43.80 5.08
N LEU A 10 9.16 44.29 6.00
CA LEU A 10 8.13 43.51 6.69
C LEU A 10 7.00 43.05 5.71
N VAL A 11 6.60 43.94 4.78
CA VAL A 11 5.58 43.60 3.75
C VAL A 11 6.09 42.58 2.76
N ILE A 12 7.36 42.66 2.39
CA ILE A 12 7.99 41.68 1.45
C ILE A 12 8.12 40.30 2.12
N VAL A 13 8.46 40.24 3.43
CA VAL A 13 8.51 38.97 4.18
C VAL A 13 7.10 38.38 4.36
N LEU A 14 6.07 39.20 4.60
CA LEU A 14 4.68 38.71 4.66
C LEU A 14 4.16 38.20 3.31
N LEU A 15 4.55 38.84 2.19
CA LEU A 15 4.20 38.37 0.83
C LEU A 15 4.92 37.09 0.42
N MET A 16 6.14 36.86 0.91
CA MET A 16 6.85 35.60 0.67
C MET A 16 6.28 34.41 1.47
N PHE A 17 5.70 34.65 2.64
CA PHE A 17 5.02 33.61 3.42
C PHE A 17 3.65 33.24 2.86
N ALA A 18 2.97 34.17 2.15
CA ALA A 18 1.68 33.88 1.51
C ALA A 18 1.81 33.09 0.20
N ALA A 19 3.00 33.05 -0.41
CA ALA A 19 3.25 32.31 -1.66
C ALA A 19 3.57 30.80 -1.42
N ALA A 20 3.74 30.37 -0.19
CA ALA A 20 4.09 28.98 0.14
C ALA A 20 2.86 28.05 0.31
N PHE A 21 1.63 28.59 0.26
CA PHE A 21 0.42 27.77 0.41
C PHE A 21 -0.49 27.71 -0.83
N ALA A 22 -0.01 28.15 -1.99
CA ALA A 22 -0.74 28.09 -3.24
C ALA A 22 -0.11 27.08 -4.20
N SER A 23 0.37 25.94 -3.71
CA SER A 23 0.58 24.75 -4.53
C SER A 23 -0.64 23.84 -4.40
N CYS A 24 -1.83 24.37 -4.66
CA CYS A 24 -2.91 23.57 -5.19
C CYS A 24 -2.53 23.29 -6.65
N GLY A 25 -1.69 22.30 -6.85
CA GLY A 25 -1.47 21.70 -8.14
C GLY A 25 -2.82 21.20 -8.65
N ASN A 26 -3.38 21.89 -9.62
CA ASN A 26 -4.45 21.36 -10.44
C ASN A 26 -3.79 20.34 -11.40
N SER A 27 -3.24 19.26 -10.83
CA SER A 27 -2.72 18.15 -11.62
C SER A 27 -3.92 17.32 -12.02
N ASN A 28 -4.25 17.33 -13.31
CA ASN A 28 -5.08 16.32 -13.94
C ASN A 28 -4.34 14.97 -14.00
N ASP A 29 -3.53 14.67 -13.01
CA ASP A 29 -2.84 13.39 -12.89
C ASP A 29 -3.82 12.36 -12.32
N PRO A 30 -4.26 11.37 -13.12
CA PRO A 30 -5.18 10.34 -12.65
C PRO A 30 -4.57 9.43 -11.57
N TYR A 31 -3.26 9.54 -11.35
CA TYR A 31 -2.50 8.76 -10.37
C TYR A 31 -2.01 9.61 -9.20
N ALA A 32 -2.56 10.81 -9.01
CA ALA A 32 -2.23 11.63 -7.84
C ALA A 32 -2.74 10.96 -6.55
N PRO A 33 -1.95 10.94 -5.47
CA PRO A 33 -2.38 10.39 -4.20
C PRO A 33 -3.67 11.05 -3.69
N PRO A 34 -4.60 10.27 -3.11
CA PRO A 34 -5.77 10.81 -2.40
C PRO A 34 -5.35 11.73 -1.25
N THR A 35 -6.27 12.61 -0.82
CA THR A 35 -6.02 13.50 0.32
C THR A 35 -5.69 12.68 1.59
N GLY A 36 -4.61 13.03 2.28
CA GLY A 36 -4.12 12.33 3.48
C GLY A 36 -3.35 11.04 3.19
N MET A 37 -3.02 10.79 1.92
CA MET A 37 -2.21 9.64 1.51
C MET A 37 -0.98 10.08 0.72
N ILE A 38 0.04 9.24 0.73
CA ILE A 38 1.27 9.39 -0.06
C ILE A 38 1.46 8.17 -0.97
N SER A 39 2.17 8.35 -2.07
CA SER A 39 2.53 7.23 -2.96
C SER A 39 3.63 6.39 -2.32
N ALA A 40 3.37 5.10 -2.17
CA ALA A 40 4.32 4.09 -1.71
C ALA A 40 4.75 3.14 -2.84
N THR A 41 4.78 3.63 -4.07
CA THR A 41 5.10 2.85 -5.28
C THR A 41 6.32 3.43 -5.98
N ASP A 42 7.23 2.58 -6.46
CA ASP A 42 8.29 2.98 -7.39
C ASP A 42 7.67 3.49 -8.70
N GLU A 43 8.24 4.56 -9.26
CA GLU A 43 7.73 5.22 -10.48
C GLU A 43 7.62 4.28 -11.71
N LYS A 44 8.38 3.17 -11.71
CA LYS A 44 8.41 2.21 -12.82
C LYS A 44 7.33 1.14 -12.74
N ALA A 45 6.64 1.03 -11.59
CA ALA A 45 5.60 0.03 -11.43
C ALA A 45 4.36 0.38 -12.26
N ASP A 46 3.70 -0.64 -12.77
CA ASP A 46 2.46 -0.54 -13.54
C ASP A 46 1.20 -0.47 -12.66
N PHE A 47 1.39 -0.16 -11.36
CA PHE A 47 0.34 0.04 -10.37
C PHE A 47 0.67 1.21 -9.44
N CYS A 48 -0.31 1.66 -8.64
CA CYS A 48 -0.13 2.64 -7.58
C CYS A 48 -0.65 2.07 -6.26
N LEU A 49 0.22 2.09 -5.24
CA LEU A 49 -0.12 1.90 -3.84
C LEU A 49 -0.07 3.26 -3.14
N TYR A 50 -1.14 3.63 -2.47
CA TYR A 50 -1.20 4.81 -1.60
C TYR A 50 -1.37 4.36 -0.16
N VAL A 51 -0.61 4.99 0.74
CA VAL A 51 -0.66 4.73 2.19
C VAL A 51 -0.93 6.03 2.93
N PRO A 52 -1.57 6.01 4.12
CA PRO A 52 -1.69 7.20 4.96
C PRO A 52 -0.32 7.85 5.20
N ASP A 53 -0.28 9.16 5.36
CA ASP A 53 0.96 9.95 5.44
C ASP A 53 1.79 9.69 6.70
N GLU A 54 1.22 9.05 7.73
CA GLU A 54 1.94 8.55 8.91
C GLU A 54 2.72 7.24 8.68
N TRP A 55 2.43 6.49 7.60
CA TRP A 55 3.17 5.27 7.26
C TRP A 55 4.52 5.60 6.62
N GLN A 56 5.52 4.79 6.89
CA GLN A 56 6.88 4.98 6.40
C GLN A 56 7.12 4.09 5.17
N ILE A 57 7.47 4.72 4.05
CA ILE A 57 7.73 4.01 2.79
C ILE A 57 8.95 3.11 2.93
N ASP A 58 8.85 1.88 2.46
CA ASP A 58 9.94 0.90 2.43
C ASP A 58 9.91 0.07 1.13
N TYR A 59 10.92 0.23 0.31
CA TYR A 59 11.11 -0.53 -0.93
C TYR A 59 12.11 -1.68 -0.78
N SER A 60 12.48 -2.07 0.43
CA SER A 60 13.52 -3.07 0.68
C SER A 60 13.14 -4.47 0.22
N THR A 61 11.85 -4.79 0.15
CA THR A 61 11.35 -6.14 -0.15
C THR A 61 10.46 -6.24 -1.38
N ALA A 62 9.94 -5.11 -1.89
CA ALA A 62 8.98 -5.09 -3.00
C ALA A 62 9.06 -3.77 -3.78
N ALA A 63 8.44 -3.72 -4.96
CA ALA A 63 8.34 -2.50 -5.78
C ALA A 63 7.43 -1.43 -5.15
N ALA A 64 6.58 -1.81 -4.20
CA ALA A 64 5.76 -0.92 -3.39
C ALA A 64 5.63 -1.48 -1.98
N GLY A 65 5.73 -0.62 -0.98
CA GLY A 65 5.58 -1.03 0.41
C GLY A 65 5.73 0.10 1.41
N ALA A 66 5.21 -0.13 2.59
CA ALA A 66 5.33 0.74 3.75
C ALA A 66 5.15 -0.05 5.05
N TYR A 67 5.65 0.48 6.15
CA TYR A 67 5.39 -0.01 7.49
C TYR A 67 4.90 1.11 8.40
N PHE A 68 4.16 0.78 9.46
CA PHE A 68 3.56 1.79 10.32
C PHE A 68 4.63 2.50 11.16
N SER A 69 5.38 1.75 12.01
CA SER A 69 6.43 2.34 12.83
C SER A 69 7.44 1.30 13.32
N ALA A 70 8.55 1.76 13.90
CA ALA A 70 9.57 0.87 14.48
C ALA A 70 9.05 0.11 15.72
N SER A 71 8.05 0.63 16.43
CA SER A 71 7.43 -0.02 17.60
C SER A 71 6.23 -0.92 17.23
N ASP A 72 5.67 -0.70 16.05
CA ASP A 72 4.63 -1.50 15.44
C ASP A 72 5.02 -1.78 13.97
N PRO A 73 5.66 -2.93 13.69
CA PRO A 73 6.16 -3.25 12.36
C PRO A 73 5.06 -3.76 11.40
N SER A 74 3.79 -3.48 11.71
CA SER A 74 2.69 -3.72 10.75
C SER A 74 3.05 -3.10 9.41
N SER A 75 2.93 -3.88 8.33
CA SER A 75 3.44 -3.50 7.02
C SER A 75 2.51 -3.90 5.88
N VAL A 76 2.60 -3.15 4.80
CA VAL A 76 1.95 -3.47 3.53
C VAL A 76 2.98 -3.55 2.42
N SER A 77 2.74 -4.43 1.46
CA SER A 77 3.55 -4.51 0.24
C SER A 77 2.69 -4.90 -0.94
N VAL A 78 3.13 -4.54 -2.14
CA VAL A 78 2.54 -5.01 -3.39
C VAL A 78 3.63 -5.60 -4.27
N MET A 79 3.35 -6.79 -4.76
CA MET A 79 4.14 -7.47 -5.78
C MET A 79 3.30 -7.70 -7.02
N ALA A 80 3.92 -7.61 -8.18
CA ALA A 80 3.30 -7.98 -9.46
C ALA A 80 4.30 -8.77 -10.28
N TRP A 81 3.82 -9.82 -10.94
CA TRP A 81 4.65 -10.65 -11.84
C TRP A 81 3.78 -11.35 -12.88
N ASP A 82 4.39 -11.71 -13.99
CA ASP A 82 3.72 -12.44 -15.06
C ASP A 82 3.51 -13.90 -14.67
N LEU A 83 2.33 -14.41 -15.00
CA LEU A 83 1.99 -15.82 -14.86
C LEU A 83 2.57 -16.62 -16.02
N GLU A 84 3.00 -17.85 -15.75
CA GLU A 84 3.48 -18.77 -16.77
C GLU A 84 2.38 -19.15 -17.77
N TYR A 85 1.13 -19.27 -17.27
CA TYR A 85 -0.04 -19.65 -18.07
C TYR A 85 -1.09 -18.56 -18.02
N THR A 86 -1.56 -18.14 -19.19
CA THR A 86 -2.54 -17.03 -19.31
C THR A 86 -3.98 -17.40 -18.99
N ASP A 87 -4.27 -18.68 -18.82
CA ASP A 87 -5.57 -19.23 -18.41
C ASP A 87 -5.64 -19.57 -16.91
N THR A 88 -4.60 -19.24 -16.14
CA THR A 88 -4.59 -19.41 -14.68
C THR A 88 -5.71 -18.62 -14.04
N THR A 89 -6.57 -19.29 -13.29
CA THR A 89 -7.59 -18.63 -12.49
C THR A 89 -7.03 -18.13 -11.15
N ILE A 90 -7.73 -17.21 -10.50
CA ILE A 90 -7.30 -16.74 -9.16
C ILE A 90 -7.34 -17.88 -8.13
N ASP A 91 -8.20 -18.86 -8.31
CA ASP A 91 -8.29 -20.03 -7.43
C ASP A 91 -7.10 -20.99 -7.64
N ASP A 92 -6.72 -21.26 -8.90
CA ASP A 92 -5.56 -22.08 -9.22
C ASP A 92 -4.26 -21.42 -8.73
N TRP A 93 -4.15 -20.09 -8.94
CA TRP A 93 -3.02 -19.33 -8.43
C TRP A 93 -2.94 -19.41 -6.90
N TRP A 94 -4.07 -19.22 -6.20
CA TRP A 94 -4.09 -19.28 -4.74
C TRP A 94 -3.68 -20.66 -4.21
N ALA A 95 -4.16 -21.75 -4.83
CA ALA A 95 -3.77 -23.11 -4.45
C ALA A 95 -2.24 -23.31 -4.50
N THR A 96 -1.58 -22.79 -5.55
CA THR A 96 -0.12 -22.81 -5.66
C THR A 96 0.56 -21.90 -4.62
N ASN A 97 0.03 -20.70 -4.42
CA ASN A 97 0.57 -19.73 -3.45
C ASN A 97 0.51 -20.27 -2.01
N VAL A 98 -0.55 -20.98 -1.64
CA VAL A 98 -0.67 -21.62 -0.31
C VAL A 98 0.42 -22.65 -0.10
N ASP A 99 0.75 -23.45 -1.13
CA ASP A 99 1.85 -24.42 -1.05
C ASP A 99 3.19 -23.72 -0.80
N GLU A 100 3.44 -22.58 -1.46
CA GLU A 100 4.65 -21.77 -1.25
C GLU A 100 4.67 -21.14 0.16
N VAL A 101 3.53 -20.62 0.65
CA VAL A 101 3.41 -20.09 2.02
C VAL A 101 3.75 -21.18 3.04
N ASN A 102 3.26 -22.41 2.87
CA ASN A 102 3.51 -23.54 3.76
C ASN A 102 4.98 -24.04 3.73
N VAL A 103 5.76 -23.69 2.70
CA VAL A 103 7.21 -23.95 2.68
C VAL A 103 7.97 -22.98 3.57
N VAL A 104 7.50 -21.74 3.67
CA VAL A 104 8.18 -20.65 4.39
C VAL A 104 7.71 -20.53 5.83
N PHE A 105 6.40 -20.73 6.06
CA PHE A 105 5.76 -20.52 7.35
C PHE A 105 5.27 -21.85 7.94
N ASP A 106 5.33 -21.95 9.26
CA ASP A 106 4.69 -23.01 10.05
C ASP A 106 3.28 -22.60 10.49
N ASN A 107 2.45 -23.56 10.86
CA ASN A 107 1.14 -23.36 11.51
C ASN A 107 0.17 -22.49 10.68
N PHE A 108 0.22 -22.58 9.36
CA PHE A 108 -0.73 -21.89 8.49
C PHE A 108 -2.17 -22.28 8.83
N THR A 109 -3.03 -21.29 9.04
CA THR A 109 -4.46 -21.47 9.27
C THR A 109 -5.23 -20.38 8.54
N LEU A 110 -5.98 -20.77 7.50
CA LEU A 110 -6.88 -19.87 6.77
C LEU A 110 -8.07 -19.50 7.68
N GLU A 111 -8.29 -18.20 7.91
CA GLU A 111 -9.40 -17.67 8.71
C GLU A 111 -10.58 -17.24 7.83
N SER A 112 -10.32 -16.59 6.70
CA SER A 112 -11.37 -16.17 5.77
C SER A 112 -10.89 -16.11 4.32
N GLU A 113 -11.86 -16.31 3.42
CA GLU A 113 -11.74 -16.09 1.99
C GLU A 113 -12.95 -15.28 1.52
N GLU A 114 -12.70 -14.19 0.79
CA GLU A 114 -13.74 -13.27 0.33
C GLU A 114 -13.49 -12.87 -1.12
N ASN A 115 -14.57 -12.75 -1.90
CA ASN A 115 -14.49 -12.14 -3.23
C ASN A 115 -14.39 -10.63 -3.08
N ILE A 116 -13.47 -10.02 -3.84
CA ILE A 116 -13.25 -8.58 -3.86
C ILE A 116 -13.16 -8.05 -5.29
N THR A 117 -13.16 -6.73 -5.40
CA THR A 117 -12.73 -6.02 -6.61
C THR A 117 -11.52 -5.17 -6.26
N LEU A 118 -10.40 -5.37 -6.95
CA LEU A 118 -9.17 -4.64 -6.78
C LEU A 118 -8.87 -3.89 -8.07
N SER A 119 -8.87 -2.55 -8.06
CA SER A 119 -8.72 -1.73 -9.28
C SER A 119 -9.67 -2.15 -10.41
N GLU A 120 -10.96 -2.33 -10.09
CA GLU A 120 -12.01 -2.78 -11.02
C GLU A 120 -11.85 -4.22 -11.55
N VAL A 121 -10.85 -4.95 -11.09
CA VAL A 121 -10.59 -6.35 -11.47
C VAL A 121 -11.11 -7.29 -10.38
N TYR A 122 -11.83 -8.34 -10.79
CA TYR A 122 -12.25 -9.40 -9.87
C TYR A 122 -11.02 -10.08 -9.24
N GLY A 123 -11.09 -10.29 -7.93
CA GLY A 123 -10.03 -10.91 -7.16
C GLY A 123 -10.56 -11.56 -5.89
N LYS A 124 -9.63 -12.02 -5.08
CA LYS A 124 -9.92 -12.63 -3.78
C LYS A 124 -9.05 -12.04 -2.69
N LYS A 125 -9.62 -12.00 -1.50
CA LYS A 125 -8.95 -11.60 -0.27
C LYS A 125 -8.94 -12.79 0.68
N TYR A 126 -7.76 -13.12 1.17
CA TYR A 126 -7.51 -14.22 2.10
C TYR A 126 -6.92 -13.65 3.39
N THR A 127 -7.46 -14.07 4.53
CA THR A 127 -6.89 -13.74 5.84
C THR A 127 -6.49 -15.04 6.52
N TYR A 128 -5.28 -15.09 7.02
CA TYR A 128 -4.74 -16.29 7.66
C TYR A 128 -3.73 -15.93 8.74
N THR A 129 -3.49 -16.89 9.64
CA THR A 129 -2.38 -16.85 10.59
C THR A 129 -1.31 -17.83 10.18
N ALA A 130 -0.06 -17.49 10.49
CA ALA A 130 1.11 -18.34 10.25
C ALA A 130 2.24 -17.95 11.19
N SER A 131 3.25 -18.83 11.35
CA SER A 131 4.39 -18.60 12.21
C SER A 131 5.69 -18.65 11.44
N LEU A 132 6.64 -17.79 11.77
CA LEU A 132 8.02 -17.85 11.29
C LEU A 132 8.98 -17.85 12.47
N GLY A 133 9.59 -18.99 12.73
CA GLY A 133 10.39 -19.20 13.93
C GLY A 133 9.54 -19.03 15.19
N ASN A 134 9.87 -18.05 16.02
CA ASN A 134 9.15 -17.77 17.28
C ASN A 134 8.09 -16.66 17.16
N PHE A 135 7.84 -16.16 15.94
CA PHE A 135 6.93 -15.06 15.71
C PHE A 135 5.64 -15.56 15.05
N ASN A 136 4.51 -15.12 15.56
CA ASN A 136 3.21 -15.35 14.97
C ASN A 136 2.77 -14.11 14.19
N TYR A 137 2.20 -14.35 13.01
CA TYR A 137 1.69 -13.30 12.14
C TYR A 137 0.22 -13.55 11.83
N LYS A 138 -0.51 -12.47 11.66
CA LYS A 138 -1.80 -12.44 10.98
C LYS A 138 -1.60 -11.66 9.68
N ILE A 139 -1.98 -12.29 8.57
CA ILE A 139 -1.66 -11.83 7.23
C ILE A 139 -2.96 -11.74 6.43
N MET A 140 -3.14 -10.64 5.71
CA MET A 140 -4.17 -10.51 4.70
C MET A 140 -3.51 -10.37 3.33
N GLN A 141 -3.92 -11.19 2.39
CA GLN A 141 -3.52 -11.11 0.99
C GLN A 141 -4.74 -10.83 0.13
N ALA A 142 -4.65 -9.77 -0.69
CA ALA A 142 -5.65 -9.44 -1.69
C ALA A 142 -4.99 -9.59 -3.07
N ALA A 143 -5.52 -10.47 -3.90
CA ALA A 143 -4.95 -10.80 -5.19
C ALA A 143 -5.97 -10.69 -6.32
N CYS A 144 -5.52 -10.22 -7.48
CA CYS A 144 -6.28 -10.28 -8.73
C CYS A 144 -5.35 -10.57 -9.91
N ILE A 145 -5.93 -11.03 -11.01
CA ILE A 145 -5.21 -11.30 -12.26
C ILE A 145 -5.76 -10.35 -13.33
N LYS A 146 -4.88 -9.51 -13.91
CA LYS A 146 -5.19 -8.62 -15.05
C LYS A 146 -4.30 -8.98 -16.23
N GLY A 147 -4.90 -9.46 -17.32
CA GLY A 147 -4.14 -9.99 -18.45
C GLY A 147 -3.36 -11.24 -18.08
N SER A 148 -2.04 -11.20 -18.23
CA SER A 148 -1.12 -12.29 -17.87
C SER A 148 -0.43 -12.05 -16.52
N SER A 149 -0.76 -11.00 -15.79
CA SER A 149 -0.04 -10.64 -14.56
C SER A 149 -0.93 -10.79 -13.33
N VAL A 150 -0.38 -11.34 -12.26
CA VAL A 150 -0.98 -11.33 -10.92
C VAL A 150 -0.48 -10.12 -10.15
N TYR A 151 -1.38 -9.47 -9.43
CA TYR A 151 -1.12 -8.38 -8.49
C TYR A 151 -1.50 -8.85 -7.10
N LEU A 152 -0.53 -8.83 -6.19
CA LEU A 152 -0.68 -9.31 -4.82
C LEU A 152 -0.39 -8.18 -3.84
N PHE A 153 -1.43 -7.69 -3.19
CA PHE A 153 -1.32 -6.82 -2.02
C PHE A 153 -1.24 -7.69 -0.77
N THR A 154 -0.27 -7.43 0.09
CA THR A 154 -0.09 -8.15 1.36
C THR A 154 -0.06 -7.15 2.52
N TYR A 155 -0.89 -7.38 3.53
CA TYR A 155 -0.82 -6.74 4.85
C TYR A 155 -0.35 -7.77 5.87
N THR A 156 0.69 -7.44 6.61
CA THR A 156 1.28 -8.32 7.63
C THR A 156 1.37 -7.58 8.96
N SER A 157 0.91 -8.22 10.02
CA SER A 157 1.01 -7.71 11.39
C SER A 157 1.17 -8.87 12.38
N ILE A 158 1.57 -8.57 13.60
CA ILE A 158 1.37 -9.50 14.72
C ILE A 158 -0.12 -9.52 15.08
N PRO A 159 -0.65 -10.66 15.61
CA PRO A 159 -2.09 -10.79 15.88
C PRO A 159 -2.67 -9.68 16.78
N GLU A 160 -1.90 -9.20 17.75
CA GLU A 160 -2.31 -8.16 18.70
C GLU A 160 -2.53 -6.78 18.07
N ASN A 161 -1.78 -6.48 16.98
CA ASN A 161 -1.83 -5.18 16.33
C ASN A 161 -2.66 -5.20 15.04
N TYR A 162 -3.00 -6.39 14.52
CA TYR A 162 -3.64 -6.54 13.22
C TYR A 162 -4.89 -5.68 13.06
N ASP A 163 -5.77 -5.69 14.04
CA ASP A 163 -7.04 -4.98 13.97
C ASP A 163 -6.89 -3.45 14.11
N LEU A 164 -5.72 -2.96 14.57
CA LEU A 164 -5.47 -1.52 14.74
C LEU A 164 -5.41 -0.78 13.39
N HIS A 165 -5.03 -1.47 12.31
CA HIS A 165 -4.79 -0.86 11.00
C HIS A 165 -5.75 -1.32 9.91
N THR A 166 -6.77 -2.13 10.24
CA THR A 166 -7.68 -2.69 9.21
C THR A 166 -8.46 -1.63 8.43
N GLU A 167 -8.82 -0.50 9.04
CA GLU A 167 -9.50 0.60 8.37
C GLU A 167 -8.58 1.32 7.38
N GLU A 168 -7.32 1.56 7.76
CA GLU A 168 -6.30 2.15 6.89
C GLU A 168 -5.99 1.23 5.71
N VAL A 169 -5.83 -0.07 5.98
CA VAL A 169 -5.59 -1.08 4.95
C VAL A 169 -6.78 -1.19 3.99
N ALA A 170 -8.02 -1.07 4.47
CA ALA A 170 -9.19 -1.04 3.61
C ALA A 170 -9.17 0.19 2.68
N GLN A 171 -8.75 1.36 3.17
CA GLN A 171 -8.57 2.56 2.35
C GLN A 171 -7.45 2.37 1.30
N MET A 172 -6.33 1.75 1.67
CA MET A 172 -5.25 1.43 0.72
C MET A 172 -5.76 0.53 -0.42
N LEU A 173 -6.53 -0.51 -0.11
CA LEU A 173 -7.15 -1.39 -1.12
C LEU A 173 -8.16 -0.65 -2.00
N GLN A 174 -8.97 0.24 -1.41
CA GLN A 174 -9.96 1.02 -2.15
C GLN A 174 -9.32 1.95 -3.19
N HIS A 175 -8.14 2.49 -2.88
CA HIS A 175 -7.41 3.43 -3.73
C HIS A 175 -6.30 2.77 -4.56
N PHE A 176 -6.14 1.46 -4.46
CA PHE A 176 -5.16 0.74 -5.27
C PHE A 176 -5.53 0.80 -6.75
N ILE A 177 -4.55 1.14 -7.60
CA ILE A 177 -4.75 1.29 -9.05
C ILE A 177 -3.78 0.38 -9.80
N ILE A 178 -4.28 -0.38 -10.76
CA ILE A 178 -3.49 -1.06 -11.80
C ILE A 178 -3.59 -0.22 -13.08
N LYS A 179 -2.45 0.29 -13.55
CA LYS A 179 -2.35 1.21 -14.72
C LYS A 179 -2.70 0.52 -16.04
#